data_79558a25b04a4b3f89ec992317317fe6
#
_entry.id   79558a25b04a4b3f89ec992317317fe6
#
_cell.length_a   1.000
_cell.length_b   1.000
_cell.length_c   1.000
_cell.angle_alpha   90.00
_cell.angle_beta   90.00
_cell.angle_gamma   90.00
#
_symmetry.space_group_name_H-M   'P 1'
#
loop_
_entity.id
_entity.type
_entity.pdbx_description
1 polymer ?
#
loop_
_entity_poly.entity_id
_entity_poly.type
_entity_poly.pdbx_seq_one_letter_code
_entity_poly.pdbx_strand_id
1 'polypeptide(L)'
;AFNYQQSSDLAAELHECCPTGIDVFFDNVGGPLSDAAFTQINQSARVVICGQIDQYNADSPPHGPRVLWHLIVKRARVEGFLVFDFVDKYRHALEQIDQWMREGKIQYRETIVDGLENAPNAFIGLFQGENLGKQLVRLI
;
A
#
# COMPACT_ATOMS: atom_id res chain seq x y z
N ALA A 1 -12.07 6.03 2.94
CA ALA A 1 -11.27 5.44 1.84
C ALA A 1 -11.65 6.12 0.54
N PHE A 2 -10.70 6.34 -0.34
CA PHE A 2 -10.91 6.93 -1.68
C PHE A 2 -10.07 6.19 -2.71
N ASN A 3 -10.43 6.31 -3.99
CA ASN A 3 -9.64 5.76 -5.09
C ASN A 3 -8.60 6.78 -5.55
N TYR A 4 -7.36 6.61 -5.14
CA TYR A 4 -6.27 7.54 -5.45
C TYR A 4 -5.96 7.65 -6.95
N GLN A 5 -6.28 6.64 -7.76
CA GLN A 5 -6.09 6.68 -9.22
C GLN A 5 -7.09 7.61 -9.93
N GLN A 6 -8.20 7.95 -9.28
CA GLN A 6 -9.23 8.84 -9.81
C GLN A 6 -9.15 10.25 -9.20
N SER A 7 -8.24 10.46 -8.28
CA SER A 7 -8.07 11.74 -7.59
C SER A 7 -7.42 12.78 -8.50
N SER A 8 -7.97 13.96 -8.52
CA SER A 8 -7.35 15.14 -9.13
C SER A 8 -6.48 15.94 -8.16
N ASP A 9 -6.66 15.73 -6.84
CA ASP A 9 -5.88 16.35 -5.77
C ASP A 9 -5.74 15.40 -4.58
N LEU A 10 -4.68 14.60 -4.63
CA LEU A 10 -4.37 13.61 -3.59
C LEU A 10 -4.18 14.23 -2.20
N ALA A 11 -3.61 15.44 -2.14
CA ALA A 11 -3.36 16.10 -0.87
C ALA A 11 -4.67 16.55 -0.21
N ALA A 12 -5.62 17.08 -0.99
CA ALA A 12 -6.93 17.48 -0.49
C ALA A 12 -7.73 16.26 -0.01
N GLU A 13 -7.79 15.19 -0.80
CA GLU A 13 -8.52 13.98 -0.42
C GLU A 13 -7.91 13.27 0.80
N LEU A 14 -6.58 13.25 0.91
CA LEU A 14 -5.92 12.75 2.12
C LEU A 14 -6.25 13.60 3.34
N HIS A 15 -6.31 14.93 3.18
CA HIS A 15 -6.67 15.82 4.28
C HIS A 15 -8.12 15.59 4.76
N GLU A 16 -9.05 15.37 3.83
CA GLU A 16 -10.43 15.01 4.17
C GLU A 16 -10.52 13.69 4.92
N CYS A 17 -9.76 12.68 4.51
CA CYS A 17 -9.72 11.38 5.16
C CYS A 17 -8.96 11.39 6.49
N CYS A 18 -7.96 12.25 6.63
CA CYS A 18 -7.08 12.36 7.79
C CYS A 18 -7.00 13.82 8.28
N PRO A 19 -8.11 14.42 8.76
CA PRO A 19 -8.16 15.86 9.12
C PRO A 19 -7.21 16.24 10.26
N THR A 20 -6.79 15.27 11.07
CA THR A 20 -5.82 15.47 12.17
C THR A 20 -4.37 15.14 11.76
N GLY A 21 -4.13 14.85 10.49
CA GLY A 21 -2.84 14.41 9.96
C GLY A 21 -2.60 12.91 10.10
N ILE A 22 -1.39 12.46 9.73
CA ILE A 22 -1.04 11.05 9.61
C ILE A 22 0.06 10.70 10.63
N ASP A 23 -0.26 9.83 11.58
CA ASP A 23 0.70 9.33 12.59
C ASP A 23 1.46 8.08 12.12
N VAL A 24 0.77 7.22 11.32
CA VAL A 24 1.34 6.00 10.75
C VAL A 24 0.94 5.91 9.29
N PHE A 25 1.93 5.81 8.42
CA PHE A 25 1.73 5.57 7.00
C PHE A 25 2.43 4.27 6.60
N PHE A 26 1.65 3.32 6.08
CA PHE A 26 2.15 2.06 5.54
C PHE A 26 2.08 2.13 4.03
N ASP A 27 3.24 2.17 3.37
CA ASP A 27 3.37 2.42 1.95
C ASP A 27 3.68 1.15 1.14
N ASN A 28 2.79 0.81 0.23
CA ASN A 28 2.97 -0.23 -0.79
C ASN A 28 3.06 0.34 -2.21
N VAL A 29 2.80 1.64 -2.38
CA VAL A 29 2.55 2.25 -3.69
C VAL A 29 3.71 3.13 -4.14
N GLY A 30 4.17 4.03 -3.29
CA GLY A 30 5.15 5.05 -3.68
C GLY A 30 4.53 6.18 -4.51
N GLY A 31 5.38 6.89 -5.25
CA GLY A 31 4.98 7.91 -6.21
C GLY A 31 4.18 9.08 -5.62
N PRO A 32 3.29 9.70 -6.43
CA PRO A 32 2.55 10.90 -6.03
C PRO A 32 1.70 10.74 -4.77
N LEU A 33 1.20 9.51 -4.49
CA LEU A 33 0.44 9.25 -3.28
C LEU A 33 1.31 9.38 -2.03
N SER A 34 2.51 8.81 -2.06
CA SER A 34 3.48 8.94 -0.98
C SER A 34 3.93 10.38 -0.81
N ASP A 35 4.20 11.09 -1.90
CA ASP A 35 4.57 12.50 -1.87
C ASP A 35 3.50 13.35 -1.17
N ALA A 36 2.23 13.13 -1.48
CA ALA A 36 1.12 13.81 -0.82
C ALA A 36 1.02 13.43 0.67
N ALA A 37 1.18 12.14 1.02
CA ALA A 37 1.12 11.67 2.40
C ALA A 37 2.22 12.31 3.26
N PHE A 38 3.46 12.43 2.75
CA PHE A 38 4.55 13.07 3.48
C PHE A 38 4.29 14.52 3.85
N THR A 39 3.47 15.25 3.08
CA THR A 39 3.11 16.64 3.44
C THR A 39 2.20 16.74 4.66
N GLN A 40 1.53 15.63 5.02
CA GLN A 40 0.49 15.60 6.06
C GLN A 40 0.85 14.75 7.28
N ILE A 41 2.10 14.25 7.35
CA ILE A 41 2.54 13.49 8.51
C ILE A 41 2.61 14.37 9.77
N ASN A 42 2.25 13.78 10.90
CA ASN A 42 2.31 14.41 12.21
C ASN A 42 3.73 14.40 12.79
N GLN A 43 3.89 15.11 13.89
CA GLN A 43 5.13 15.03 14.67
C GLN A 43 5.35 13.61 15.17
N SER A 44 6.58 13.10 15.03
CA SER A 44 6.98 11.74 15.41
C SER A 44 6.25 10.64 14.63
N ALA A 45 5.70 10.96 13.47
CA ALA A 45 5.06 9.97 12.59
C ALA A 45 6.03 8.85 12.20
N ARG A 46 5.45 7.70 11.91
CA ARG A 46 6.18 6.51 11.44
C ARG A 46 5.70 6.15 10.05
N VAL A 47 6.62 6.15 9.11
CA VAL A 47 6.39 5.74 7.73
C VAL A 47 7.07 4.40 7.50
N VAL A 48 6.31 3.40 7.09
CA VAL A 48 6.76 2.03 6.86
C VAL A 48 6.69 1.75 5.36
N ILE A 49 7.85 1.56 4.73
CA ILE A 49 7.94 1.28 3.30
C ILE A 49 7.97 -0.23 3.08
N CYS A 50 6.89 -0.77 2.54
CA CYS A 50 6.76 -2.18 2.17
C CYS A 50 6.99 -2.42 0.68
N GLY A 51 6.62 -1.45 -0.18
CA GLY A 51 6.77 -1.53 -1.62
C GLY A 51 6.56 -0.18 -2.30
N GLN A 52 6.90 -0.13 -3.59
CA GLN A 52 6.75 1.07 -4.42
C GLN A 52 6.29 0.66 -5.83
N ILE A 53 5.12 0.03 -5.91
CA ILE A 53 4.62 -0.58 -7.15
C ILE A 53 4.45 0.43 -8.30
N ASP A 54 4.20 1.70 -7.97
CA ASP A 54 4.14 2.80 -8.95
C ASP A 54 5.45 2.95 -9.77
N GLN A 55 6.57 2.50 -9.21
CA GLN A 55 7.89 2.69 -9.80
C GLN A 55 8.48 1.43 -10.46
N TYR A 56 7.87 0.26 -10.27
CA TYR A 56 8.46 -1.02 -10.70
C TYR A 56 8.61 -1.16 -12.21
N ASN A 57 7.76 -0.50 -12.98
CA ASN A 57 7.78 -0.51 -14.45
C ASN A 57 8.26 0.81 -15.05
N ALA A 58 8.90 1.68 -14.27
CA ALA A 58 9.40 2.96 -14.76
C ALA A 58 10.63 2.76 -15.65
N ASP A 59 10.64 3.33 -16.86
CA ASP A 59 11.74 3.29 -17.80
C ASP A 59 12.94 4.13 -17.37
N SER A 60 12.76 5.03 -16.41
CA SER A 60 13.79 5.92 -15.87
C SER A 60 13.54 6.16 -14.39
N PRO A 61 14.57 6.58 -13.62
CA PRO A 61 14.39 6.94 -12.22
C PRO A 61 13.29 7.98 -12.08
N PRO A 62 12.29 7.73 -11.21
CA PRO A 62 11.17 8.66 -11.04
C PRO A 62 11.67 9.98 -10.41
N HIS A 63 11.01 11.07 -10.77
CA HIS A 63 11.24 12.38 -10.18
C HIS A 63 10.04 12.78 -9.33
N GLY A 64 10.31 13.37 -8.16
CA GLY A 64 9.28 13.82 -7.23
C GLY A 64 9.79 14.94 -6.33
N PRO A 65 8.92 15.50 -5.48
CA PRO A 65 9.31 16.52 -4.52
C PRO A 65 10.33 15.99 -3.52
N ARG A 66 11.13 16.89 -2.93
CA ARG A 66 12.11 16.53 -1.91
C ARG A 66 11.44 16.46 -0.53
N VAL A 67 10.86 15.31 -0.22
CA VAL A 67 10.06 15.09 0.99
C VAL A 67 10.88 14.96 2.28
N LEU A 68 12.20 14.77 2.22
CA LEU A 68 13.05 14.58 3.40
C LEU A 68 13.02 15.76 4.38
N TRP A 69 12.68 16.96 3.92
CA TRP A 69 12.47 18.12 4.79
C TRP A 69 11.41 17.87 5.85
N HIS A 70 10.32 17.18 5.47
CA HIS A 70 9.24 16.85 6.39
C HIS A 70 9.71 15.97 7.54
N LEU A 71 10.69 15.08 7.31
CA LEU A 71 11.26 14.24 8.36
C LEU A 71 11.97 15.04 9.44
N ILE A 72 12.69 16.10 9.04
CA ILE A 72 13.39 16.99 9.99
C ILE A 72 12.36 17.75 10.81
N VAL A 73 11.44 18.45 10.14
CA VAL A 73 10.46 19.32 10.82
C VAL A 73 9.55 18.54 11.74
N LYS A 74 9.11 17.36 11.28
CA LYS A 74 8.19 16.48 12.03
C LYS A 74 8.92 15.51 12.97
N ARG A 75 10.26 15.43 12.91
CA ARG A 75 11.03 14.41 13.62
C ARG A 75 10.49 13.00 13.40
N ALA A 76 10.01 12.77 12.17
CA ALA A 76 9.41 11.53 11.76
C ALA A 76 10.47 10.47 11.43
N ARG A 77 10.05 9.22 11.41
CA ARG A 77 10.88 8.06 11.09
C ARG A 77 10.35 7.37 9.85
N VAL A 78 11.25 7.03 8.93
CA VAL A 78 10.96 6.21 7.75
C VAL A 78 11.79 4.94 7.84
N GLU A 79 11.16 3.79 7.63
CA GLU A 79 11.82 2.50 7.73
C GLU A 79 11.30 1.57 6.63
N GLY A 80 12.22 0.99 5.86
CA GLY A 80 11.92 -0.10 4.94
C GLY A 80 12.07 -1.45 5.61
N PHE A 81 11.33 -2.45 5.15
CA PHE A 81 11.43 -3.82 5.64
C PHE A 81 11.08 -4.82 4.53
N LEU A 82 11.53 -6.04 4.70
CA LEU A 82 11.04 -7.19 3.94
C LEU A 82 10.20 -8.08 4.86
N VAL A 83 9.11 -8.61 4.33
CA VAL A 83 8.24 -9.52 5.11
C VAL A 83 9.02 -10.73 5.63
N PHE A 84 10.06 -11.16 4.91
CA PHE A 84 10.94 -12.28 5.31
C PHE A 84 11.74 -12.03 6.60
N ASP A 85 11.90 -10.78 7.03
CA ASP A 85 12.54 -10.44 8.29
C ASP A 85 11.70 -10.87 9.51
N PHE A 86 10.44 -11.27 9.28
CA PHE A 86 9.45 -11.62 10.31
C PHE A 86 8.94 -13.07 10.19
N VAL A 87 9.70 -13.97 9.56
CA VAL A 87 9.28 -15.37 9.34
C VAL A 87 8.91 -16.09 10.65
N ASP A 88 9.63 -15.80 11.72
CA ASP A 88 9.36 -16.33 13.06
C ASP A 88 7.99 -15.94 13.62
N LYS A 89 7.40 -14.85 13.11
CA LYS A 89 6.08 -14.33 13.53
C LYS A 89 4.93 -14.78 12.63
N TYR A 90 5.21 -15.43 11.51
CA TYR A 90 4.17 -15.79 10.52
C TYR A 90 3.05 -16.60 11.11
N ARG A 91 3.41 -17.65 11.86
CA ARG A 91 2.42 -18.54 12.47
C ARG A 91 1.44 -17.77 13.36
N HIS A 92 1.98 -16.95 14.26
CA HIS A 92 1.15 -16.13 15.15
C HIS A 92 0.29 -15.13 14.40
N ALA A 93 0.86 -14.46 13.37
CA ALA A 93 0.13 -13.51 12.55
C ALA A 93 -1.03 -14.19 11.79
N LEU A 94 -0.81 -15.38 11.21
CA LEU A 94 -1.84 -16.13 10.50
C LEU A 94 -2.96 -16.60 11.44
N GLU A 95 -2.62 -17.09 12.63
CA GLU A 95 -3.60 -17.47 13.66
C GLU A 95 -4.46 -16.27 14.08
N GLN A 96 -3.85 -15.10 14.24
CA GLN A 96 -4.56 -13.86 14.60
C GLN A 96 -5.48 -13.37 13.47
N ILE A 97 -5.03 -13.42 12.21
CA ILE A 97 -5.83 -13.04 11.04
C ILE A 97 -7.03 -13.99 10.91
N ASP A 98 -6.82 -15.31 11.03
CA ASP A 98 -7.90 -16.31 10.99
C ASP A 98 -8.94 -16.05 12.08
N GLN A 99 -8.50 -15.75 13.30
CA GLN A 99 -9.41 -15.38 14.39
C GLN A 99 -10.24 -14.14 14.02
N TRP A 100 -9.62 -13.06 13.52
CA TRP A 100 -10.33 -11.85 13.13
C TRP A 100 -11.29 -12.07 11.97
N MET A 101 -10.97 -12.97 11.04
CA MET A 101 -11.90 -13.36 9.97
C MET A 101 -13.12 -14.08 10.54
N ARG A 102 -12.94 -15.02 11.47
CA ARG A 102 -14.05 -15.74 12.14
C ARG A 102 -14.93 -14.80 12.97
N GLU A 103 -14.34 -13.80 13.59
CA GLU A 103 -15.03 -12.77 14.36
C GLU A 103 -15.70 -11.70 13.47
N GLY A 104 -15.55 -11.76 12.15
CA GLY A 104 -16.08 -10.78 11.20
C GLY A 104 -15.39 -9.41 11.24
N LYS A 105 -14.24 -9.30 11.92
CA LYS A 105 -13.47 -8.05 12.02
C LYS A 105 -12.68 -7.73 10.74
N ILE A 106 -12.35 -8.76 9.97
CA ILE A 106 -11.67 -8.65 8.68
C ILE A 106 -12.57 -9.26 7.62
N GLN A 107 -12.76 -8.52 6.53
CA GLN A 107 -13.39 -9.00 5.32
C GLN A 107 -12.33 -9.12 4.23
N TYR A 108 -12.33 -10.23 3.51
CA TYR A 108 -11.46 -10.41 2.35
C TYR A 108 -12.29 -10.48 1.06
N ARG A 109 -11.66 -10.15 -0.04
CA ARG A 109 -12.21 -10.31 -1.39
C ARG A 109 -11.19 -10.95 -2.29
N GLU A 110 -11.69 -11.70 -3.26
CA GLU A 110 -10.89 -12.39 -4.26
C GLU A 110 -11.42 -12.07 -5.65
N THR A 111 -10.51 -11.84 -6.57
CA THR A 111 -10.79 -11.82 -8.00
C THR A 111 -10.20 -13.09 -8.59
N ILE A 112 -11.03 -13.96 -9.15
CA ILE A 112 -10.62 -15.28 -9.63
C ILE A 112 -10.77 -15.32 -11.14
N VAL A 113 -9.72 -15.71 -11.86
CA VAL A 113 -9.76 -16.05 -13.27
C VAL A 113 -9.49 -17.55 -13.44
N ASP A 114 -10.16 -18.17 -14.41
CA ASP A 114 -10.02 -19.61 -14.66
C ASP A 114 -8.98 -19.86 -15.77
N GLY A 115 -8.21 -20.94 -15.60
CA GLY A 115 -7.22 -21.41 -16.56
C GLY A 115 -5.84 -20.75 -16.42
N LEU A 116 -4.80 -21.58 -16.51
CA LEU A 116 -3.39 -21.12 -16.42
C LEU A 116 -3.04 -20.14 -17.56
N GLU A 117 -3.65 -20.29 -18.72
CA GLU A 117 -3.46 -19.42 -19.88
C GLU A 117 -3.83 -17.95 -19.61
N ASN A 118 -4.69 -17.70 -18.62
CA ASN A 118 -5.10 -16.35 -18.22
C ASN A 118 -4.20 -15.72 -17.14
N ALA A 119 -3.24 -16.48 -16.60
CA ALA A 119 -2.33 -15.97 -15.57
C ALA A 119 -1.50 -14.75 -16.02
N PRO A 120 -0.96 -14.66 -17.25
CA PRO A 120 -0.24 -13.47 -17.68
C PRO A 120 -1.12 -12.22 -17.70
N ASN A 121 -2.34 -12.31 -18.20
CA ASN A 121 -3.28 -11.19 -18.24
C ASN A 121 -3.71 -10.77 -16.83
N ALA A 122 -4.01 -11.73 -15.95
CA ALA A 122 -4.32 -11.46 -14.54
C ALA A 122 -3.18 -10.76 -13.82
N PHE A 123 -1.93 -11.12 -14.12
CA PHE A 123 -0.74 -10.46 -13.57
C PHE A 123 -0.58 -9.03 -14.09
N ILE A 124 -0.77 -8.79 -15.38
CA ILE A 124 -0.72 -7.44 -15.98
C ILE A 124 -1.81 -6.56 -15.37
N GLY A 125 -3.02 -7.10 -15.18
CA GLY A 125 -4.16 -6.39 -14.59
C GLY A 125 -3.91 -5.89 -13.16
N LEU A 126 -2.99 -6.51 -12.39
CA LEU A 126 -2.58 -6.01 -11.08
C LEU A 126 -1.98 -4.59 -11.15
N PHE A 127 -1.20 -4.29 -12.19
CA PHE A 127 -0.59 -2.96 -12.39
C PHE A 127 -1.60 -1.93 -12.90
N GLN A 128 -2.74 -2.40 -13.40
CA GLN A 128 -3.84 -1.56 -13.91
C GLN A 128 -4.95 -1.38 -12.86
N GLY A 129 -4.84 -2.06 -11.71
CA GLY A 129 -5.84 -1.99 -10.64
C GLY A 129 -7.16 -2.67 -10.99
N GLU A 130 -7.16 -3.66 -11.88
CA GLU A 130 -8.36 -4.36 -12.33
C GLU A 130 -8.93 -5.33 -11.29
N ASN A 131 -8.10 -5.81 -10.37
CA ASN A 131 -8.54 -6.73 -9.33
C ASN A 131 -9.07 -5.99 -8.09
N LEU A 132 -10.06 -6.60 -7.44
CA LEU A 132 -10.50 -6.20 -6.12
C LEU A 132 -10.14 -7.30 -5.10
N GLY A 133 -9.24 -6.97 -4.18
CA GLY A 133 -8.69 -7.92 -3.21
C GLY A 133 -7.62 -8.83 -3.83
N LYS A 134 -7.55 -10.09 -3.41
CA LYS A 134 -6.53 -11.03 -3.87
C LYS A 134 -6.82 -11.54 -5.28
N GLN A 135 -5.88 -11.34 -6.20
CA GLN A 135 -5.94 -11.97 -7.52
C GLN A 135 -5.53 -13.44 -7.42
N LEU A 136 -6.35 -14.32 -7.91
CA LEU A 136 -6.13 -15.77 -7.98
C LEU A 136 -6.32 -16.28 -9.42
N VAL A 137 -5.64 -17.37 -9.74
CA VAL A 137 -5.85 -18.15 -10.96
C VAL A 137 -6.26 -19.55 -10.56
N ARG A 138 -7.46 -19.97 -10.95
CA ARG A 138 -7.94 -21.31 -10.69
C ARG A 138 -7.38 -22.26 -11.77
N LEU A 139 -6.62 -23.23 -11.35
CA LEU A 139 -6.12 -24.29 -12.22
C LEU A 139 -7.19 -25.38 -12.30
N ILE A 140 -7.77 -25.58 -13.45
CA ILE A 140 -8.81 -26.59 -13.72
C ILE A 140 -8.16 -27.75 -14.43
#